data_9643643fa12686fc57cfc54257fbdde5
#
_entry.id   9643643fa12686fc57cfc54257fbdde5
#
_cell.length_a   1.000
_cell.length_b   1.000
_cell.length_c   1.000
_cell.angle_alpha   90.00
_cell.angle_beta   90.00
_cell.angle_gamma   90.00
#
_symmetry.space_group_name_H-M   'P 1'
#
loop_
_entity.id
_entity.type
_entity.pdbx_description
1 polymer ?
#
loop_
_entity_poly.entity_id
_entity_poly.type
_entity_poly.pdbx_seq_one_letter_code
_entity_poly.pdbx_strand_id
1 'polypeptide(L)'
;MYMGWQGRFRAEKAGATMQEGLYKVEMQTVHGSRRGVLYVWDGKMMGGNSAFAFIGTYRDGENDEVLVDISSKRHNDDPKFQPLFKVDEITLSLTGRRQGTQYFFEGGTTQLPGIAFNSVMTPISEAAAPPVPPAGQGAIGNGLYSIHIRMLDGLDGGNTGVMVLHDGKIRGGDAFFDYIGSCASSNGRWKGELVNHEHTPSQGARPVFGGHEVGIGFSGSYDEEGALAEATALAGKRSIRFSAVLKKLVKT
;
A
#
# COMPACT_ATOMS: atom_id res chain seq x y z
N MET A 1 21.99 -22.43 52.49
CA MET A 1 21.18 -21.29 51.99
C MET A 1 21.42 -21.21 50.49
N TYR A 2 20.62 -21.94 49.68
CA TYR A 2 20.73 -22.00 48.24
C TYR A 2 19.76 -20.99 47.64
N MET A 3 20.29 -19.94 47.02
CA MET A 3 19.49 -19.02 46.20
C MET A 3 19.36 -19.58 44.80
N GLY A 4 18.14 -20.01 44.45
CA GLY A 4 17.79 -20.45 43.11
C GLY A 4 17.60 -19.24 42.18
N TRP A 5 18.41 -19.19 41.16
CA TRP A 5 18.28 -18.24 40.04
C TRP A 5 17.18 -18.76 39.07
N GLN A 6 15.97 -18.25 39.19
CA GLN A 6 14.94 -18.46 38.18
C GLN A 6 15.14 -17.45 37.05
N GLY A 7 15.95 -17.80 36.09
CA GLY A 7 16.00 -17.10 34.80
C GLY A 7 14.66 -17.29 34.09
N ARG A 8 13.88 -16.21 33.95
CA ARG A 8 12.73 -16.18 33.03
C ARG A 8 13.29 -16.26 31.62
N PHE A 9 13.25 -17.43 31.01
CA PHE A 9 13.32 -17.56 29.58
C PHE A 9 12.13 -16.81 28.98
N ARG A 10 12.38 -15.61 28.47
CA ARG A 10 11.46 -14.97 27.53
C ARG A 10 11.47 -15.87 26.31
N ALA A 11 10.37 -16.57 26.03
CA ALA A 11 10.20 -17.27 24.78
C ALA A 11 10.42 -16.24 23.66
N GLU A 12 11.53 -16.37 22.91
CA GLU A 12 11.68 -15.67 21.65
C GLU A 12 10.45 -16.04 20.84
N LYS A 13 9.63 -15.03 20.45
CA LYS A 13 8.59 -15.21 19.45
C LYS A 13 9.29 -15.83 18.25
N ALA A 14 8.89 -17.04 17.87
CA ALA A 14 9.28 -17.64 16.61
C ALA A 14 9.05 -16.54 15.55
N GLY A 15 10.12 -16.20 14.81
CA GLY A 15 10.11 -15.04 13.94
C GLY A 15 8.95 -15.14 12.96
N ALA A 16 8.20 -14.03 12.80
CA ALA A 16 7.13 -13.97 11.83
C ALA A 16 7.65 -14.41 10.46
N THR A 17 6.97 -15.36 9.83
CA THR A 17 7.38 -15.94 8.55
C THR A 17 7.34 -14.88 7.44
N MET A 18 6.49 -13.85 7.58
CA MET A 18 6.39 -12.74 6.65
C MET A 18 7.09 -11.48 7.16
N GLN A 19 8.01 -10.96 6.36
CA GLN A 19 8.73 -9.73 6.66
C GLN A 19 7.81 -8.52 6.49
N GLU A 20 7.80 -7.61 7.46
CA GLU A 20 7.07 -6.34 7.37
C GLU A 20 7.70 -5.41 6.33
N GLY A 21 6.87 -4.58 5.69
CA GLY A 21 7.30 -3.61 4.69
C GLY A 21 6.32 -3.45 3.53
N LEU A 22 6.72 -2.65 2.55
CA LEU A 22 5.96 -2.42 1.32
C LEU A 22 6.36 -3.46 0.26
N TYR A 23 5.37 -3.98 -0.44
CA TYR A 23 5.53 -4.98 -1.50
C TYR A 23 4.83 -4.54 -2.77
N LYS A 24 5.43 -4.76 -3.93
CA LYS A 24 4.70 -4.88 -5.18
C LYS A 24 4.06 -6.25 -5.26
N VAL A 25 2.84 -6.29 -5.80
CA VAL A 25 2.06 -7.53 -5.94
C VAL A 25 1.67 -7.72 -7.39
N GLU A 26 2.01 -8.87 -7.94
CA GLU A 26 1.56 -9.34 -9.25
C GLU A 26 0.55 -10.45 -9.03
N MET A 27 -0.64 -10.29 -9.60
CA MET A 27 -1.80 -11.16 -9.40
C MET A 27 -2.25 -11.76 -10.72
N GLN A 28 -2.65 -13.03 -10.71
CA GLN A 28 -3.06 -13.75 -11.90
C GLN A 28 -4.26 -14.67 -11.65
N THR A 29 -5.19 -14.68 -12.60
CA THR A 29 -6.26 -15.66 -12.75
C THR A 29 -6.37 -16.09 -14.21
N VAL A 30 -7.33 -16.96 -14.53
CA VAL A 30 -7.68 -17.30 -15.93
C VAL A 30 -8.17 -16.09 -16.74
N HIS A 31 -8.57 -15.00 -16.09
CA HIS A 31 -9.04 -13.77 -16.73
C HIS A 31 -7.93 -12.74 -17.01
N GLY A 32 -6.69 -13.06 -16.70
CA GLY A 32 -5.52 -12.22 -16.94
C GLY A 32 -4.74 -11.88 -15.68
N SER A 33 -3.93 -10.83 -15.76
CA SER A 33 -3.07 -10.38 -14.68
C SER A 33 -3.36 -8.93 -14.26
N ARG A 34 -3.07 -8.61 -13.00
CA ARG A 34 -3.13 -7.26 -12.43
C ARG A 34 -1.95 -7.03 -11.51
N ARG A 35 -1.69 -5.77 -11.17
CA ARG A 35 -0.63 -5.36 -10.26
C ARG A 35 -1.17 -4.39 -9.23
N GLY A 36 -0.41 -4.23 -8.15
CA GLY A 36 -0.67 -3.27 -7.10
C GLY A 36 0.44 -3.30 -6.06
N VAL A 37 0.18 -2.66 -4.94
CA VAL A 37 1.08 -2.65 -3.79
C VAL A 37 0.34 -3.11 -2.53
N LEU A 38 1.08 -3.69 -1.58
CA LEU A 38 0.59 -4.05 -0.24
C LEU A 38 1.63 -3.64 0.80
N TYR A 39 1.19 -2.92 1.82
CA TYR A 39 1.95 -2.67 3.03
C TYR A 39 1.57 -3.71 4.09
N VAL A 40 2.58 -4.32 4.69
CA VAL A 40 2.46 -5.46 5.61
C VAL A 40 3.06 -5.06 6.95
N TRP A 41 2.29 -5.19 8.04
CA TRP A 41 2.74 -4.93 9.40
C TRP A 41 1.81 -5.60 10.42
N ASP A 42 2.35 -6.08 11.51
CA ASP A 42 1.62 -6.61 12.68
C ASP A 42 0.41 -7.49 12.33
N GLY A 43 0.62 -8.48 11.46
CA GLY A 43 -0.43 -9.41 11.02
C GLY A 43 -1.45 -8.81 10.04
N LYS A 44 -1.29 -7.56 9.61
CA LYS A 44 -2.20 -6.84 8.72
C LYS A 44 -1.58 -6.63 7.34
N MET A 45 -2.44 -6.53 6.34
CA MET A 45 -2.07 -6.22 4.95
C MET A 45 -3.04 -5.18 4.40
N MET A 46 -2.53 -4.05 3.94
CA MET A 46 -3.35 -3.02 3.31
C MET A 46 -2.64 -2.43 2.09
N GLY A 47 -3.40 -2.15 1.06
CA GLY A 47 -2.89 -1.54 -0.16
C GLY A 47 -3.91 -1.53 -1.27
N GLY A 48 -3.45 -1.73 -2.51
CA GLY A 48 -4.35 -1.71 -3.66
C GLY A 48 -3.65 -1.30 -4.94
N ASN A 49 -4.46 -0.74 -5.84
CA ASN A 49 -4.01 -0.13 -7.09
C ASN A 49 -4.91 1.05 -7.47
N SER A 50 -4.89 1.46 -8.73
CA SER A 50 -5.68 2.61 -9.21
C SER A 50 -7.20 2.47 -9.04
N ALA A 51 -7.73 1.27 -8.81
CA ALA A 51 -9.18 1.07 -8.75
C ALA A 51 -9.66 0.15 -7.61
N PHE A 52 -8.78 -0.66 -7.05
CA PHE A 52 -9.15 -1.64 -6.02
C PHE A 52 -8.31 -1.46 -4.77
N ALA A 53 -8.99 -1.45 -3.63
CA ALA A 53 -8.39 -1.52 -2.30
C ALA A 53 -8.22 -3.00 -1.90
N PHE A 54 -7.08 -3.34 -1.32
CA PHE A 54 -6.77 -4.66 -0.79
C PHE A 54 -6.63 -4.56 0.73
N ILE A 55 -7.40 -5.36 1.46
CA ILE A 55 -7.46 -5.30 2.93
C ILE A 55 -7.52 -6.71 3.46
N GLY A 56 -6.56 -7.08 4.27
CA GLY A 56 -6.46 -8.43 4.79
C GLY A 56 -5.61 -8.58 6.03
N THR A 57 -5.49 -9.82 6.45
CA THR A 57 -4.64 -10.26 7.55
C THR A 57 -3.78 -11.43 7.10
N TYR A 58 -2.65 -11.60 7.76
CA TYR A 58 -1.80 -12.78 7.59
C TYR A 58 -1.44 -13.37 8.94
N ARG A 59 -1.13 -14.65 8.94
CA ARG A 59 -0.62 -15.40 10.07
C ARG A 59 0.30 -16.51 9.61
N ASP A 60 1.16 -16.93 10.48
CA ASP A 60 2.00 -18.09 10.22
C ASP A 60 1.15 -19.36 10.18
N GLY A 61 1.41 -20.22 9.21
CA GLY A 61 0.86 -21.55 9.06
C GLY A 61 1.84 -22.61 9.53
N GLU A 62 1.60 -23.86 9.17
CA GLU A 62 2.53 -24.96 9.39
C GLU A 62 3.62 -24.98 8.29
N ASN A 63 4.79 -25.56 8.60
CA ASN A 63 5.88 -25.76 7.61
C ASN A 63 6.30 -24.50 6.84
N ASP A 64 6.47 -23.37 7.55
CA ASP A 64 6.88 -22.08 6.99
C ASP A 64 5.86 -21.50 5.98
N GLU A 65 4.62 -21.89 6.06
CA GLU A 65 3.54 -21.30 5.28
C GLU A 65 3.08 -19.97 5.88
N VAL A 66 2.59 -19.09 5.02
CA VAL A 66 1.87 -17.87 5.38
C VAL A 66 0.44 -18.03 4.92
N LEU A 67 -0.50 -17.91 5.84
CA LEU A 67 -1.93 -17.97 5.56
C LEU A 67 -2.47 -16.54 5.50
N VAL A 68 -3.20 -16.22 4.44
CA VAL A 68 -3.73 -14.87 4.16
C VAL A 68 -5.22 -14.94 3.89
N ASP A 69 -5.97 -14.07 4.56
CA ASP A 69 -7.36 -13.76 4.23
C ASP A 69 -7.42 -12.28 3.80
N ILE A 70 -7.78 -12.03 2.54
CA ILE A 70 -7.72 -10.69 1.95
C ILE A 70 -8.96 -10.41 1.09
N SER A 71 -9.53 -9.21 1.23
CA SER A 71 -10.58 -8.71 0.35
C SER A 71 -10.01 -7.72 -0.67
N SER A 72 -10.60 -7.74 -1.86
CA SER A 72 -10.39 -6.74 -2.91
C SER A 72 -11.72 -6.05 -3.17
N LYS A 73 -11.77 -4.71 -3.04
CA LYS A 73 -12.97 -3.91 -3.21
C LYS A 73 -12.71 -2.70 -4.09
N ARG A 74 -13.61 -2.45 -5.06
CA ARG A 74 -13.53 -1.29 -5.95
C ARG A 74 -13.68 0.01 -5.15
N HIS A 75 -12.81 0.99 -5.43
CA HIS A 75 -12.90 2.37 -4.93
C HIS A 75 -12.94 3.43 -6.04
N ASN A 76 -12.72 3.02 -7.30
CA ASN A 76 -12.74 3.90 -8.46
C ASN A 76 -13.55 3.22 -9.59
N ASP A 77 -14.61 3.90 -10.02
CA ASP A 77 -15.60 3.38 -10.98
C ASP A 77 -15.22 3.63 -12.45
N ASP A 78 -14.01 4.14 -12.75
CA ASP A 78 -13.55 4.33 -14.13
C ASP A 78 -13.55 2.98 -14.86
N PRO A 79 -14.36 2.83 -15.94
CA PRO A 79 -14.57 1.56 -16.63
C PRO A 79 -13.32 1.00 -17.32
N LYS A 80 -12.26 1.79 -17.48
CA LYS A 80 -10.98 1.30 -17.99
C LYS A 80 -10.32 0.28 -17.07
N PHE A 81 -10.64 0.31 -15.76
CA PHE A 81 -10.09 -0.60 -14.77
C PHE A 81 -11.00 -1.81 -14.58
N GLN A 82 -10.80 -2.84 -15.38
CA GLN A 82 -11.57 -4.06 -15.28
C GLN A 82 -11.16 -4.91 -14.07
N PRO A 83 -12.10 -5.44 -13.28
CA PRO A 83 -11.81 -6.32 -12.15
C PRO A 83 -11.20 -7.64 -12.60
N LEU A 84 -10.22 -8.15 -11.84
CA LEU A 84 -9.53 -9.41 -12.15
C LEU A 84 -10.48 -10.63 -12.12
N PHE A 85 -11.47 -10.59 -11.24
CA PHE A 85 -12.47 -11.66 -11.06
C PHE A 85 -13.82 -11.37 -11.71
N LYS A 86 -13.94 -10.28 -12.50
CA LYS A 86 -15.20 -9.80 -13.11
C LYS A 86 -16.25 -9.35 -12.09
N VAL A 87 -15.89 -9.18 -10.84
CA VAL A 87 -16.71 -8.65 -9.74
C VAL A 87 -15.98 -7.54 -9.00
N ASP A 88 -16.71 -6.60 -8.43
CA ASP A 88 -16.15 -5.41 -7.78
C ASP A 88 -15.72 -5.63 -6.33
N GLU A 89 -16.19 -6.71 -5.72
CA GLU A 89 -15.81 -7.10 -4.36
C GLU A 89 -15.64 -8.62 -4.27
N ILE A 90 -14.51 -9.06 -3.70
CA ILE A 90 -14.19 -10.47 -3.53
C ILE A 90 -13.30 -10.67 -2.31
N THR A 91 -13.46 -11.81 -1.62
CA THR A 91 -12.58 -12.24 -0.54
C THR A 91 -11.83 -13.50 -0.95
N LEU A 92 -10.54 -13.55 -0.69
CA LEU A 92 -9.64 -14.64 -1.03
C LEU A 92 -9.04 -15.21 0.25
N SER A 93 -8.92 -16.54 0.30
CA SER A 93 -8.10 -17.26 1.28
C SER A 93 -6.93 -17.88 0.53
N LEU A 94 -5.72 -17.54 0.96
CA LEU A 94 -4.49 -17.89 0.26
C LEU A 94 -3.51 -18.57 1.21
N THR A 95 -2.73 -19.49 0.64
CA THR A 95 -1.56 -20.08 1.29
C THR A 95 -0.33 -19.68 0.49
N GLY A 96 0.70 -19.23 1.19
CA GLY A 96 1.93 -18.76 0.55
C GLY A 96 3.17 -19.32 1.20
N ARG A 97 4.27 -19.22 0.46
CA ARG A 97 5.62 -19.59 0.93
C ARG A 97 6.65 -18.60 0.45
N ARG A 98 7.69 -18.43 1.27
CA ARG A 98 8.83 -17.61 0.91
C ARG A 98 9.77 -18.37 -0.01
N GLN A 99 10.23 -17.72 -1.09
CA GLN A 99 11.31 -18.21 -1.96
C GLN A 99 12.30 -17.06 -2.20
N GLY A 100 13.46 -17.14 -1.59
CA GLY A 100 14.42 -16.03 -1.58
C GLY A 100 13.86 -14.81 -0.83
N THR A 101 13.72 -13.67 -1.53
CA THR A 101 13.12 -12.44 -1.00
C THR A 101 11.64 -12.30 -1.31
N GLN A 102 11.07 -13.14 -2.18
CA GLN A 102 9.70 -13.08 -2.64
C GLN A 102 8.81 -14.05 -1.86
N TYR A 103 7.50 -13.76 -1.89
CA TYR A 103 6.45 -14.66 -1.41
C TYR A 103 5.54 -15.03 -2.56
N PHE A 104 5.24 -16.32 -2.68
CA PHE A 104 4.35 -16.90 -3.70
C PHE A 104 3.11 -17.41 -3.00
N PHE A 105 1.94 -16.92 -3.42
CA PHE A 105 0.65 -17.28 -2.85
C PHE A 105 -0.21 -17.96 -3.92
N GLU A 106 -0.95 -18.96 -3.49
CA GLU A 106 -2.00 -19.62 -4.25
C GLU A 106 -3.26 -19.76 -3.42
N GLY A 107 -4.41 -19.85 -4.08
CA GLY A 107 -5.67 -20.04 -3.40
C GLY A 107 -6.85 -19.63 -4.27
N GLY A 108 -7.91 -19.19 -3.62
CA GLY A 108 -9.16 -18.84 -4.33
C GLY A 108 -10.19 -18.24 -3.40
N THR A 109 -11.43 -18.35 -3.83
CA THR A 109 -12.59 -17.80 -3.15
C THR A 109 -13.79 -18.75 -3.22
N THR A 110 -14.60 -18.76 -2.17
CA THR A 110 -15.89 -19.46 -2.16
C THR A 110 -16.95 -18.77 -3.01
N GLN A 111 -16.79 -17.47 -3.30
CA GLN A 111 -17.72 -16.68 -4.11
C GLN A 111 -17.70 -17.09 -5.59
N LEU A 112 -16.55 -17.55 -6.09
CA LEU A 112 -16.34 -18.00 -7.47
C LEU A 112 -15.55 -19.32 -7.48
N PRO A 113 -16.19 -20.44 -7.11
CA PRO A 113 -15.54 -21.74 -7.06
C PRO A 113 -14.94 -22.12 -8.42
N GLY A 114 -13.73 -22.65 -8.42
CA GLY A 114 -13.04 -23.09 -9.63
C GLY A 114 -12.18 -22.02 -10.31
N ILE A 115 -12.19 -20.75 -9.87
CA ILE A 115 -11.23 -19.75 -10.32
C ILE A 115 -10.01 -19.78 -9.40
N ALA A 116 -8.91 -20.35 -9.91
CA ALA A 116 -7.63 -20.32 -9.22
C ALA A 116 -7.02 -18.92 -9.26
N PHE A 117 -6.39 -18.53 -8.14
CA PHE A 117 -5.66 -17.29 -7.99
C PHE A 117 -4.23 -17.58 -7.60
N ASN A 118 -3.29 -16.88 -8.24
CA ASN A 118 -1.88 -16.89 -7.88
C ASN A 118 -1.39 -15.45 -7.72
N SER A 119 -0.47 -15.22 -6.80
CA SER A 119 0.22 -13.95 -6.70
C SER A 119 1.67 -14.08 -6.25
N VAL A 120 2.47 -13.10 -6.65
CA VAL A 120 3.86 -12.93 -6.23
C VAL A 120 3.99 -11.58 -5.56
N MET A 121 4.51 -11.59 -4.33
CA MET A 121 4.85 -10.39 -3.59
C MET A 121 6.37 -10.21 -3.57
N THR A 122 6.84 -9.07 -4.06
CA THR A 122 8.26 -8.71 -4.08
C THR A 122 8.48 -7.49 -3.19
N PRO A 123 9.39 -7.55 -2.20
CA PRO A 123 9.62 -6.41 -1.31
C PRO A 123 10.16 -5.20 -2.10
N ILE A 124 9.68 -4.02 -1.73
CA ILE A 124 10.17 -2.72 -2.22
C ILE A 124 11.13 -2.17 -1.17
N SER A 125 12.27 -1.63 -1.61
CA SER A 125 13.25 -1.04 -0.71
C SER A 125 12.70 0.25 -0.09
N GLU A 126 12.72 0.34 1.23
CA GLU A 126 12.35 1.54 1.97
C GLU A 126 13.56 2.39 2.41
N ALA A 127 14.73 2.13 1.86
CA ALA A 127 15.98 2.81 2.27
C ALA A 127 15.95 4.33 2.05
N ALA A 128 15.15 4.82 1.09
CA ALA A 128 14.96 6.25 0.82
C ALA A 128 13.80 6.88 1.62
N ALA A 129 13.17 6.13 2.55
CA ALA A 129 12.07 6.64 3.34
C ALA A 129 12.53 7.81 4.22
N PRO A 130 11.85 8.98 4.17
CA PRO A 130 12.17 10.09 5.05
C PRO A 130 11.85 9.71 6.52
N PRO A 131 12.56 10.33 7.47
CA PRO A 131 12.32 10.10 8.90
C PRO A 131 10.89 10.47 9.28
N VAL A 132 10.28 9.67 10.16
CA VAL A 132 8.92 9.93 10.63
C VAL A 132 8.96 10.99 11.72
N PRO A 133 8.26 12.12 11.55
CA PRO A 133 8.15 13.15 12.58
C PRO A 133 7.33 12.64 13.78
N PRO A 134 7.54 13.19 14.99
CA PRO A 134 6.70 12.85 16.13
C PRO A 134 5.23 13.21 15.86
N ALA A 135 4.33 12.35 16.33
CA ALA A 135 2.90 12.58 16.21
C ALA A 135 2.45 13.82 16.98
N GLY A 136 1.67 14.68 16.32
CA GLY A 136 1.03 15.84 16.95
C GLY A 136 -0.32 15.48 17.58
N GLN A 137 -0.88 16.43 18.33
CA GLN A 137 -2.22 16.27 18.91
C GLN A 137 -3.29 16.23 17.81
N GLY A 138 -4.23 15.27 17.89
CA GLY A 138 -5.27 15.09 16.90
C GLY A 138 -4.73 14.76 15.51
N ALA A 139 -3.70 13.92 15.43
CA ALA A 139 -3.09 13.51 14.16
C ALA A 139 -4.10 12.87 13.19
N ILE A 140 -3.77 12.93 11.89
CA ILE A 140 -4.55 12.25 10.85
C ILE A 140 -4.67 10.75 11.19
N GLY A 141 -5.87 10.20 11.04
CA GLY A 141 -6.13 8.82 11.44
C GLY A 141 -5.37 7.81 10.59
N ASN A 142 -4.85 6.78 11.24
CA ASN A 142 -4.30 5.61 10.55
C ASN A 142 -5.37 4.95 9.67
N GLY A 143 -4.96 4.33 8.57
CA GLY A 143 -5.88 3.62 7.68
C GLY A 143 -5.46 3.59 6.23
N LEU A 144 -6.32 3.00 5.41
CA LEU A 144 -6.20 2.97 3.96
C LEU A 144 -7.05 4.08 3.35
N TYR A 145 -6.46 4.83 2.43
CA TYR A 145 -7.08 5.93 1.70
C TYR A 145 -6.98 5.69 0.20
N SER A 146 -8.02 6.01 -0.57
CA SER A 146 -7.85 6.26 -2.00
C SER A 146 -7.22 7.62 -2.20
N ILE A 147 -6.41 7.77 -3.24
CA ILE A 147 -5.83 9.05 -3.65
C ILE A 147 -6.26 9.37 -5.08
N HIS A 148 -6.70 10.61 -5.31
CA HIS A 148 -6.97 11.14 -6.64
C HIS A 148 -6.18 12.42 -6.85
N ILE A 149 -5.39 12.45 -7.94
CA ILE A 149 -4.48 13.54 -8.27
C ILE A 149 -5.06 14.38 -9.40
N ARG A 150 -5.06 15.70 -9.24
CA ARG A 150 -5.41 16.70 -10.26
C ARG A 150 -4.22 17.62 -10.51
N MET A 151 -3.81 17.69 -11.76
CA MET A 151 -2.78 18.63 -12.17
C MET A 151 -3.36 20.07 -12.15
N LEU A 152 -2.61 21.05 -11.64
CA LEU A 152 -3.07 22.45 -11.54
C LEU A 152 -3.06 23.20 -12.88
N ASP A 153 -2.55 22.59 -13.93
CA ASP A 153 -2.64 23.07 -15.31
C ASP A 153 -3.98 22.78 -15.99
N GLY A 154 -4.94 22.22 -15.24
CA GLY A 154 -6.30 21.90 -15.71
C GLY A 154 -6.41 20.56 -16.42
N LEU A 155 -5.34 19.80 -16.56
CA LEU A 155 -5.40 18.43 -17.04
C LEU A 155 -5.78 17.50 -15.87
N ASP A 156 -7.00 16.99 -15.89
CA ASP A 156 -7.38 15.89 -15.02
C ASP A 156 -6.69 14.61 -15.55
N GLY A 157 -5.58 14.27 -14.95
CA GLY A 157 -4.81 13.10 -15.36
C GLY A 157 -5.48 11.76 -15.00
N GLY A 158 -6.62 11.77 -14.27
CA GLY A 158 -7.30 10.56 -13.80
C GLY A 158 -6.38 9.64 -13.00
N ASN A 159 -5.33 10.21 -12.41
CA ASN A 159 -4.32 9.44 -11.68
C ASN A 159 -4.85 9.10 -10.30
N THR A 160 -5.04 7.83 -10.06
CA THR A 160 -5.57 7.29 -8.81
C THR A 160 -4.68 6.18 -8.30
N GLY A 161 -4.68 6.01 -6.99
CA GLY A 161 -3.94 4.97 -6.28
C GLY A 161 -4.49 4.81 -4.87
N VAL A 162 -3.70 4.18 -4.03
CA VAL A 162 -4.01 4.02 -2.61
C VAL A 162 -2.83 4.47 -1.74
N MET A 163 -3.15 4.93 -0.54
CA MET A 163 -2.17 5.36 0.46
C MET A 163 -2.55 4.78 1.83
N VAL A 164 -1.63 4.07 2.43
CA VAL A 164 -1.70 3.66 3.83
C VAL A 164 -0.99 4.70 4.68
N LEU A 165 -1.71 5.26 5.64
CA LEU A 165 -1.15 6.09 6.71
C LEU A 165 -1.06 5.24 7.98
N HIS A 166 0.13 5.13 8.53
CA HIS A 166 0.40 4.37 9.74
C HIS A 166 1.48 5.05 10.59
N ASP A 167 1.05 5.66 11.69
CA ASP A 167 1.93 6.37 12.64
C ASP A 167 2.89 7.35 11.97
N GLY A 168 2.34 8.19 11.08
CA GLY A 168 3.10 9.19 10.32
C GLY A 168 3.89 8.63 9.13
N LYS A 169 3.94 7.32 8.92
CA LYS A 169 4.48 6.70 7.71
C LYS A 169 3.47 6.77 6.57
N ILE A 170 3.95 7.02 5.37
CA ILE A 170 3.20 6.93 4.13
C ILE A 170 3.72 5.74 3.34
N ARG A 171 2.81 4.80 3.02
CA ARG A 171 3.10 3.65 2.14
C ARG A 171 1.92 3.47 1.20
N GLY A 172 2.18 3.20 -0.07
CA GLY A 172 1.10 3.03 -1.03
C GLY A 172 1.60 2.95 -2.45
N GLY A 173 0.69 3.22 -3.38
CA GLY A 173 1.01 3.19 -4.80
C GLY A 173 -0.16 2.81 -5.68
N ASP A 174 0.17 2.36 -6.88
CA ASP A 174 -0.76 1.85 -7.86
C ASP A 174 -0.20 0.59 -8.56
N ALA A 175 -0.57 0.34 -9.82
CA ALA A 175 -0.10 -0.81 -10.59
C ALA A 175 1.36 -0.70 -11.05
N PHE A 176 1.96 0.50 -11.03
CA PHE A 176 3.26 0.79 -11.62
C PHE A 176 4.20 1.54 -10.67
N PHE A 177 3.63 2.35 -9.77
CA PHE A 177 4.38 3.23 -8.86
C PHE A 177 4.12 2.88 -7.41
N ASP A 178 5.14 3.04 -6.58
CA ASP A 178 5.03 3.03 -5.13
C ASP A 178 5.25 4.44 -4.55
N TYR A 179 4.65 4.66 -3.37
CA TYR A 179 4.77 5.89 -2.59
C TYR A 179 5.36 5.54 -1.24
N ILE A 180 6.54 6.09 -0.95
CA ILE A 180 7.23 5.90 0.32
C ILE A 180 7.54 7.26 0.92
N GLY A 181 6.99 7.53 2.09
CA GLY A 181 7.14 8.85 2.71
C GLY A 181 6.79 8.90 4.17
N SER A 182 6.73 10.14 4.67
CA SER A 182 6.29 10.45 6.02
C SER A 182 5.53 11.77 6.09
N CYS A 183 4.72 11.94 7.12
CA CYS A 183 4.00 13.18 7.37
C CYS A 183 3.97 13.54 8.86
N ALA A 184 3.97 14.84 9.13
CA ALA A 184 3.56 15.43 10.40
C ALA A 184 2.11 15.91 10.27
N SER A 185 1.30 15.67 11.29
CA SER A 185 -0.09 16.13 11.30
C SER A 185 -0.52 16.55 12.70
N SER A 186 -1.27 17.63 12.79
CA SER A 186 -1.89 18.13 14.02
C SER A 186 -3.03 19.10 13.72
N ASN A 187 -4.08 19.08 14.54
CA ASN A 187 -5.16 20.06 14.52
C ASN A 187 -5.77 20.30 13.12
N GLY A 188 -6.04 19.22 12.37
CA GLY A 188 -6.64 19.28 11.04
C GLY A 188 -5.68 19.73 9.91
N ARG A 189 -4.39 19.93 10.20
CA ARG A 189 -3.36 20.29 9.20
C ARG A 189 -2.30 19.21 9.12
N TRP A 190 -1.83 18.93 7.91
CA TRP A 190 -0.76 17.97 7.66
C TRP A 190 0.22 18.47 6.61
N LYS A 191 1.42 17.98 6.69
CA LYS A 191 2.49 18.23 5.71
C LYS A 191 3.45 17.05 5.72
N GLY A 192 4.13 16.83 4.61
CA GLY A 192 5.09 15.75 4.52
C GLY A 192 5.82 15.73 3.21
N GLU A 193 6.58 14.67 3.05
CA GLU A 193 7.31 14.37 1.83
C GLU A 193 7.25 12.88 1.52
N LEU A 194 7.31 12.55 0.26
CA LEU A 194 7.37 11.18 -0.23
C LEU A 194 8.19 11.10 -1.51
N VAL A 195 8.65 9.90 -1.81
CA VAL A 195 9.20 9.54 -3.11
C VAL A 195 8.16 8.71 -3.84
N ASN A 196 7.88 9.09 -5.08
CA ASN A 196 7.12 8.29 -6.05
C ASN A 196 8.13 7.59 -6.95
N HIS A 197 8.17 6.27 -6.89
CA HIS A 197 9.12 5.46 -7.61
C HIS A 197 8.42 4.43 -8.50
N GLU A 198 8.91 4.24 -9.73
CA GLU A 198 8.36 3.26 -10.69
C GLU A 198 8.89 1.87 -10.36
N HIS A 199 8.08 1.04 -9.69
CA HIS A 199 8.44 -0.35 -9.36
C HIS A 199 8.23 -1.33 -10.51
N THR A 200 7.48 -0.94 -11.51
CA THR A 200 7.21 -1.74 -12.72
C THR A 200 7.12 -0.82 -13.93
N PRO A 201 7.89 -1.06 -15.01
CA PRO A 201 7.85 -0.22 -16.19
C PRO A 201 6.43 -0.05 -16.74
N SER A 202 5.97 1.19 -16.85
CA SER A 202 4.70 1.56 -17.43
C SER A 202 4.80 1.51 -18.96
N GLN A 203 4.43 0.40 -19.57
CA GLN A 203 4.53 0.19 -21.01
C GLN A 203 3.65 1.20 -21.76
N GLY A 204 4.30 2.11 -22.53
CA GLY A 204 3.62 3.03 -23.44
C GLY A 204 3.00 4.29 -22.82
N ALA A 205 2.90 4.39 -21.51
CA ALA A 205 2.47 5.62 -20.82
C ALA A 205 3.70 6.36 -20.26
N ARG A 206 3.74 7.68 -20.42
CA ARG A 206 4.77 8.49 -19.73
C ARG A 206 4.43 8.54 -18.24
N PRO A 207 5.44 8.40 -17.35
CA PRO A 207 5.23 8.66 -15.91
C PRO A 207 4.56 10.02 -15.70
N VAL A 208 3.57 10.08 -14.81
CA VAL A 208 2.75 11.29 -14.54
C VAL A 208 3.61 12.52 -14.30
N PHE A 209 4.70 12.36 -13.57
CA PHE A 209 5.62 13.44 -13.24
C PHE A 209 6.84 13.49 -14.18
N GLY A 210 6.87 12.67 -15.25
CA GLY A 210 7.93 12.66 -16.24
C GLY A 210 9.28 12.06 -15.78
N GLY A 211 9.29 11.38 -14.63
CA GLY A 211 10.46 10.71 -14.04
C GLY A 211 10.09 9.36 -13.44
N HIS A 212 11.07 8.43 -13.39
CA HIS A 212 10.91 7.12 -12.78
C HIS A 212 11.02 7.17 -11.24
N GLU A 213 11.67 8.20 -10.72
CA GLU A 213 11.78 8.51 -9.31
C GLU A 213 11.62 10.01 -9.12
N VAL A 214 10.67 10.43 -8.28
CA VAL A 214 10.30 11.84 -8.11
C VAL A 214 10.02 12.13 -6.64
N GLY A 215 10.75 13.09 -6.08
CA GLY A 215 10.48 13.62 -4.75
C GLY A 215 9.26 14.55 -4.79
N ILE A 216 8.36 14.39 -3.82
CA ILE A 216 7.12 15.15 -3.70
C ILE A 216 7.01 15.71 -2.30
N GLY A 217 6.94 17.04 -2.17
CA GLY A 217 6.58 17.73 -0.94
C GLY A 217 5.12 18.17 -0.98
N PHE A 218 4.42 18.09 0.13
CA PHE A 218 3.01 18.45 0.21
C PHE A 218 2.63 19.11 1.55
N SER A 219 1.51 19.85 1.53
CA SER A 219 0.82 20.34 2.72
C SER A 219 -0.68 20.47 2.47
N GLY A 220 -1.48 20.44 3.55
CA GLY A 220 -2.93 20.52 3.39
C GLY A 220 -3.70 20.42 4.69
N SER A 221 -4.95 19.97 4.55
CA SER A 221 -5.87 19.76 5.67
C SER A 221 -6.46 18.35 5.66
N TYR A 222 -6.96 17.91 6.80
CA TYR A 222 -7.65 16.62 6.95
C TYR A 222 -8.80 16.74 7.94
N ASP A 223 -9.71 15.80 7.85
CA ASP A 223 -10.82 15.54 8.76
C ASP A 223 -10.96 14.02 9.02
N GLU A 224 -12.10 13.58 9.54
CA GLU A 224 -12.37 12.17 9.82
C GLU A 224 -12.56 11.33 8.55
N GLU A 225 -12.98 11.94 7.43
CA GLU A 225 -13.32 11.25 6.19
C GLU A 225 -12.17 11.20 5.19
N GLY A 226 -11.20 12.13 5.30
CA GLY A 226 -10.09 12.17 4.36
C GLY A 226 -9.13 13.34 4.53
N ALA A 227 -8.45 13.67 3.43
CA ALA A 227 -7.50 14.76 3.41
C ALA A 227 -7.43 15.43 2.04
N LEU A 228 -7.03 16.71 2.06
CA LEU A 228 -6.65 17.49 0.89
C LEU A 228 -5.19 17.86 0.99
N ALA A 229 -4.47 17.82 -0.12
CA ALA A 229 -3.09 18.29 -0.20
C ALA A 229 -2.86 19.12 -1.46
N GLU A 230 -2.07 20.17 -1.31
CA GLU A 230 -1.35 20.81 -2.41
C GLU A 230 0.08 20.26 -2.39
N ALA A 231 0.57 19.85 -3.54
CA ALA A 231 1.83 19.15 -3.67
C ALA A 231 2.68 19.69 -4.82
N THR A 232 3.98 19.52 -4.68
CA THR A 232 4.97 19.84 -5.70
C THR A 232 5.87 18.64 -5.92
N ALA A 233 5.90 18.16 -7.16
CA ALA A 233 6.79 17.10 -7.60
C ALA A 233 8.04 17.72 -8.27
N LEU A 234 9.23 17.25 -7.91
CA LEU A 234 10.50 17.70 -8.46
C LEU A 234 11.07 16.63 -9.41
N ALA A 235 10.84 16.81 -10.70
CA ALA A 235 11.32 15.90 -11.75
C ALA A 235 12.50 16.54 -12.50
N GLY A 236 13.71 16.29 -12.06
CA GLY A 236 14.91 16.91 -12.58
C GLY A 236 14.89 18.44 -12.41
N LYS A 237 14.86 19.19 -13.52
CA LYS A 237 14.78 20.67 -13.52
C LYS A 237 13.34 21.20 -13.53
N ARG A 238 12.32 20.32 -13.49
CA ARG A 238 10.91 20.70 -13.56
C ARG A 238 10.26 20.61 -12.19
N SER A 239 9.44 21.61 -11.88
CA SER A 239 8.56 21.63 -10.72
C SER A 239 7.12 21.52 -11.23
N ILE A 240 6.41 20.47 -10.80
CA ILE A 240 5.05 20.20 -11.23
C ILE A 240 4.14 20.33 -10.00
N ARG A 241 3.17 21.23 -10.08
CA ARG A 241 2.21 21.46 -9.01
C ARG A 241 0.91 20.71 -9.27
N PHE A 242 0.37 20.08 -8.24
CA PHE A 242 -0.89 19.35 -8.29
C PHE A 242 -1.61 19.39 -6.96
N SER A 243 -2.88 19.05 -6.97
CA SER A 243 -3.66 18.78 -5.77
C SER A 243 -3.95 17.29 -5.65
N ALA A 244 -4.08 16.81 -4.43
CA ALA A 244 -4.48 15.44 -4.13
C ALA A 244 -5.67 15.43 -3.17
N VAL A 245 -6.66 14.60 -3.47
CA VAL A 245 -7.81 14.32 -2.61
C VAL A 245 -7.67 12.89 -2.11
N LEU A 246 -7.65 12.72 -0.80
CA LEU A 246 -7.66 11.42 -0.15
C LEU A 246 -9.02 11.16 0.47
N LYS A 247 -9.60 9.99 0.20
CA LYS A 247 -10.83 9.54 0.87
C LYS A 247 -10.50 8.31 1.70
N LYS A 248 -10.92 8.32 2.95
CA LYS A 248 -10.70 7.19 3.86
C LYS A 248 -11.55 6.00 3.42
N LEU A 249 -10.91 4.85 3.18
CA LEU A 249 -11.56 3.59 2.81
C LEU A 249 -11.75 2.70 4.05
N VAL A 250 -10.74 2.64 4.93
CA VAL A 250 -10.76 1.80 6.14
C VAL A 250 -9.98 2.46 7.27
N LYS A 251 -10.45 2.30 8.51
CA LYS A 251 -9.69 2.61 9.75
C LYS A 251 -8.88 1.36 10.17
N THR A 252 -7.65 1.56 10.65
CA THR A 252 -6.81 0.49 11.26
C THR A 252 -7.02 0.40 12.75
#